data_700face2ec67f4ecbffcc8a3a7ea9c63
#
_entry.id   700face2ec67f4ecbffcc8a3a7ea9c63
#
_cell.length_a   1.000
_cell.length_b   1.000
_cell.length_c   1.000
_cell.angle_alpha   90.00
_cell.angle_beta   90.00
_cell.angle_gamma   90.00
#
_symmetry.space_group_name_H-M   'P 1'
#
loop_
_entity.id
_entity.type
_entity.pdbx_description
1 polymer ?
#
loop_
_entity_poly.entity_id
_entity_poly.type
_entity_poly.pdbx_seq_one_letter_code
_entity_poly.pdbx_strand_id
1 'polypeptide(L)'
;GFGKSAGLVQVEELGTLETPIALTNTLNVGKVWDALVGIVIEQCQNDGLEPMSINPVVGECNDCRINQIQKRAVGEKEVRQAFAAAAEEFEEWDVGAGTGTICYGMKGGIGSASRVICIGEKEYTIGVLVQSNFGATEDFILNGEAVGPKILEWKQEKNDMAASEEDKGSIMSIL
;
A
#
# COMPACT_ATOMS: atom_id res chain seq x y z
N GLY A 1 -16.35 3.80 2.17
CA GLY A 1 -15.06 4.43 2.42
C GLY A 1 -14.72 5.48 1.39
N PHE A 2 -13.61 6.17 1.61
CA PHE A 2 -13.11 7.19 0.68
C PHE A 2 -12.09 6.65 -0.31
N GLY A 3 -11.84 5.33 -0.32
CA GLY A 3 -10.84 4.70 -1.15
C GLY A 3 -10.98 5.03 -2.63
N LYS A 4 -9.86 5.26 -3.30
CA LYS A 4 -9.76 5.55 -4.74
C LYS A 4 -8.97 4.45 -5.47
N SER A 5 -8.80 3.29 -4.83
CA SER A 5 -8.19 2.13 -5.49
C SER A 5 -8.89 1.79 -6.79
N ALA A 6 -8.13 1.40 -7.79
CA ALA A 6 -8.63 1.08 -9.12
C ALA A 6 -8.41 -0.40 -9.45
N GLY A 7 -9.19 -0.94 -10.39
CA GLY A 7 -9.02 -2.29 -10.92
C GLY A 7 -9.62 -3.42 -10.06
N LEU A 8 -10.26 -3.11 -8.94
CA LEU A 8 -10.77 -4.14 -8.01
C LEU A 8 -12.03 -4.86 -8.51
N VAL A 9 -12.78 -4.27 -9.45
CA VAL A 9 -14.05 -4.84 -9.94
C VAL A 9 -13.82 -6.21 -10.60
N GLN A 10 -12.78 -6.37 -11.42
CA GLN A 10 -12.45 -7.64 -12.04
C GLN A 10 -12.07 -8.70 -10.98
N VAL A 11 -11.32 -8.32 -9.97
CA VAL A 11 -10.96 -9.22 -8.88
C VAL A 11 -12.21 -9.67 -8.11
N GLU A 12 -13.12 -8.74 -7.83
CA GLU A 12 -14.36 -9.04 -7.11
C GLU A 12 -15.31 -9.93 -7.92
N GLU A 13 -15.51 -9.64 -9.21
CA GLU A 13 -16.48 -10.36 -10.04
C GLU A 13 -15.94 -11.69 -10.60
N LEU A 14 -14.67 -11.74 -10.96
CA LEU A 14 -14.07 -12.90 -11.65
C LEU A 14 -13.05 -13.66 -10.80
N GLY A 15 -12.59 -13.09 -9.68
CA GLY A 15 -11.55 -13.71 -8.85
C GLY A 15 -10.20 -13.81 -9.56
N THR A 16 -9.94 -12.97 -10.58
CA THR A 16 -8.72 -13.01 -11.39
C THR A 16 -7.94 -11.71 -11.30
N LEU A 17 -6.61 -11.84 -11.34
CA LEU A 17 -5.65 -10.76 -11.43
C LEU A 17 -4.74 -11.02 -12.62
N GLU A 18 -4.63 -10.09 -13.55
CA GLU A 18 -3.88 -10.24 -14.80
C GLU A 18 -2.69 -9.27 -14.92
N THR A 19 -2.50 -8.41 -13.94
CA THR A 19 -1.46 -7.38 -13.94
C THR A 19 -0.69 -7.39 -12.63
N PRO A 20 0.50 -6.77 -12.57
CA PRO A 20 1.10 -6.40 -11.30
C PRO A 20 0.17 -5.50 -10.48
N ILE A 21 0.26 -5.60 -9.15
CA ILE A 21 -0.42 -4.70 -8.22
C ILE A 21 0.54 -3.55 -7.89
N ALA A 22 0.11 -2.31 -8.05
CA ALA A 22 0.88 -1.16 -7.60
C ALA A 22 0.24 -0.51 -6.36
N LEU A 23 1.09 0.01 -5.48
CA LEU A 23 0.70 0.84 -4.34
C LEU A 23 1.20 2.26 -4.54
N THR A 24 0.37 3.25 -4.23
CA THR A 24 0.73 4.67 -4.40
C THR A 24 -0.03 5.54 -3.40
N ASN A 25 0.10 6.86 -3.52
CA ASN A 25 -0.76 7.79 -2.81
C ASN A 25 -2.03 8.13 -3.61
N THR A 26 -3.04 8.62 -2.91
CA THR A 26 -4.40 8.83 -3.41
C THR A 26 -4.47 9.61 -4.74
N LEU A 27 -3.75 10.74 -4.86
CA LEU A 27 -3.87 11.59 -6.04
C LEU A 27 -3.06 11.11 -7.26
N ASN A 28 -2.25 10.06 -7.10
CA ASN A 28 -1.49 9.48 -8.20
C ASN A 28 -2.12 8.20 -8.78
N VAL A 29 -3.19 7.67 -8.22
CA VAL A 29 -3.83 6.42 -8.68
C VAL A 29 -4.03 6.39 -10.20
N GLY A 30 -4.60 7.44 -10.79
CA GLY A 30 -4.84 7.49 -12.23
C GLY A 30 -3.57 7.47 -13.07
N LYS A 31 -2.49 8.18 -12.64
CA LYS A 31 -1.21 8.17 -13.35
C LYS A 31 -0.51 6.81 -13.26
N VAL A 32 -0.58 6.18 -12.09
CA VAL A 32 0.02 4.86 -11.86
C VAL A 32 -0.74 3.80 -12.65
N TRP A 33 -2.06 3.89 -12.70
CA TRP A 33 -2.90 3.00 -13.48
C TRP A 33 -2.57 3.09 -14.97
N ASP A 34 -2.50 4.29 -15.52
CA ASP A 34 -2.17 4.54 -16.93
C ASP A 34 -0.77 4.03 -17.28
N ALA A 35 0.22 4.28 -16.42
CA ALA A 35 1.58 3.77 -16.60
C ALA A 35 1.66 2.23 -16.59
N LEU A 36 0.89 1.56 -15.72
CA LEU A 36 0.82 0.09 -15.70
C LEU A 36 0.19 -0.45 -16.99
N VAL A 37 -0.86 0.20 -17.52
CA VAL A 37 -1.42 -0.17 -18.83
C VAL A 37 -0.34 -0.15 -19.91
N GLY A 38 0.46 0.92 -19.96
CA GLY A 38 1.58 1.04 -20.91
C GLY A 38 2.61 -0.09 -20.78
N ILE A 39 3.01 -0.41 -19.54
CA ILE A 39 3.97 -1.49 -19.26
C ILE A 39 3.42 -2.85 -19.73
N VAL A 40 2.15 -3.15 -19.42
CA VAL A 40 1.55 -4.43 -19.79
C VAL A 40 1.35 -4.54 -21.31
N ILE A 41 0.99 -3.45 -22.00
CA ILE A 41 0.94 -3.42 -23.46
C ILE A 41 2.31 -3.79 -24.06
N GLU A 42 3.38 -3.14 -23.59
CA GLU A 42 4.75 -3.43 -24.06
C GLU A 42 5.16 -4.89 -23.82
N GLN A 43 4.82 -5.45 -22.65
CA GLN A 43 5.08 -6.87 -22.35
C GLN A 43 4.30 -7.77 -23.33
N CYS A 44 3.01 -7.56 -23.52
CA CYS A 44 2.21 -8.32 -24.45
C CYS A 44 2.76 -8.26 -25.89
N GLN A 45 3.15 -7.07 -26.35
CA GLN A 45 3.74 -6.89 -27.69
C GLN A 45 5.05 -7.65 -27.85
N ASN A 46 5.92 -7.67 -26.82
CA ASN A 46 7.16 -8.45 -26.82
C ASN A 46 6.89 -9.95 -26.91
N ASP A 47 5.76 -10.42 -26.37
CA ASP A 47 5.31 -11.80 -26.42
C ASP A 47 4.48 -12.13 -27.69
N GLY A 48 4.33 -11.15 -28.60
CA GLY A 48 3.55 -11.30 -29.83
C GLY A 48 2.03 -11.30 -29.60
N LEU A 49 1.56 -10.73 -28.49
CA LEU A 49 0.15 -10.64 -28.11
C LEU A 49 -0.36 -9.22 -28.31
N GLU A 50 -1.63 -9.11 -28.71
CA GLU A 50 -2.37 -7.84 -28.79
C GLU A 50 -3.47 -7.81 -27.71
N PRO A 51 -3.24 -7.12 -26.58
CA PRO A 51 -4.25 -7.07 -25.52
C PRO A 51 -5.44 -6.22 -25.94
N MET A 52 -6.66 -6.77 -25.80
CA MET A 52 -7.92 -6.08 -26.09
C MET A 52 -8.40 -5.25 -24.91
N SER A 53 -8.00 -5.62 -23.70
CA SER A 53 -8.37 -5.00 -22.44
C SER A 53 -7.29 -5.28 -21.40
N ILE A 54 -7.04 -4.31 -20.52
CA ILE A 54 -6.09 -4.43 -19.41
C ILE A 54 -6.71 -3.74 -18.20
N ASN A 55 -6.73 -4.41 -17.06
CA ASN A 55 -7.34 -3.90 -15.84
C ASN A 55 -6.35 -3.90 -14.66
N PRO A 56 -5.40 -2.95 -14.60
CA PRO A 56 -4.42 -2.88 -13.52
C PRO A 56 -5.06 -2.64 -12.15
N VAL A 57 -4.51 -3.29 -11.14
CA VAL A 57 -4.89 -3.04 -9.74
C VAL A 57 -3.93 -2.03 -9.13
N VAL A 58 -4.49 -0.92 -8.65
CA VAL A 58 -3.74 0.13 -7.96
C VAL A 58 -4.38 0.41 -6.61
N GLY A 59 -3.66 0.07 -5.53
CA GLY A 59 -4.03 0.40 -4.16
C GLY A 59 -3.47 1.77 -3.73
N GLU A 60 -4.12 2.40 -2.74
CA GLU A 60 -3.70 3.73 -2.30
C GLU A 60 -3.89 3.97 -0.81
N CYS A 61 -3.03 4.83 -0.27
CA CYS A 61 -3.23 5.48 1.02
C CYS A 61 -3.04 6.99 0.87
N ASN A 62 -3.82 7.75 1.64
CA ASN A 62 -3.73 9.21 1.63
C ASN A 62 -2.58 9.68 2.54
N ASP A 63 -1.55 10.25 1.94
CA ASP A 63 -0.32 10.70 2.60
C ASP A 63 -0.26 12.23 2.79
N CYS A 64 -1.38 12.94 2.65
CA CYS A 64 -1.43 14.42 2.62
C CYS A 64 -0.96 15.10 3.92
N ARG A 65 -0.85 14.37 5.04
CA ARG A 65 -0.38 14.93 6.31
C ARG A 65 1.14 15.21 6.30
N ILE A 66 1.91 14.39 5.58
CA ILE A 66 3.38 14.51 5.48
C ILE A 66 3.77 15.01 4.10
N ASN A 67 3.10 14.52 3.04
CA ASN A 67 3.42 14.81 1.66
C ASN A 67 2.61 16.00 1.11
N GLN A 68 3.22 16.75 0.21
CA GLN A 68 2.51 17.72 -0.63
C GLN A 68 1.82 16.98 -1.79
N ILE A 69 0.79 16.21 -1.46
CA ILE A 69 0.11 15.28 -2.36
C ILE A 69 -0.38 15.93 -3.68
N GLN A 70 -0.69 17.24 -3.63
CA GLN A 70 -1.16 18.01 -4.79
C GLN A 70 -0.09 18.13 -5.90
N LYS A 71 1.19 17.97 -5.59
CA LYS A 71 2.27 17.94 -6.58
C LYS A 71 2.18 16.77 -7.53
N ARG A 72 1.50 15.69 -7.12
CA ARG A 72 1.32 14.48 -7.92
C ARG A 72 2.65 14.03 -8.54
N ALA A 73 3.67 13.89 -7.69
CA ALA A 73 5.05 13.67 -8.10
C ALA A 73 5.33 12.30 -8.74
N VAL A 74 4.49 11.30 -8.42
CA VAL A 74 4.60 9.96 -9.01
C VAL A 74 3.95 9.95 -10.39
N GLY A 75 4.69 9.55 -11.39
CA GLY A 75 4.24 9.42 -12.76
C GLY A 75 4.83 8.17 -13.43
N GLU A 76 4.77 8.12 -14.76
CA GLU A 76 5.21 6.96 -15.55
C GLU A 76 6.65 6.54 -15.24
N LYS A 77 7.57 7.51 -15.12
CA LYS A 77 8.99 7.25 -14.83
C LYS A 77 9.16 6.48 -13.52
N GLU A 78 8.51 6.95 -12.46
CA GLU A 78 8.60 6.35 -11.12
C GLU A 78 7.96 4.95 -11.11
N VAL A 79 6.85 4.75 -11.83
CA VAL A 79 6.20 3.44 -11.97
C VAL A 79 7.12 2.46 -12.70
N ARG A 80 7.73 2.86 -13.83
CA ARG A 80 8.68 2.01 -14.57
C ARG A 80 9.90 1.66 -13.74
N GLN A 81 10.41 2.59 -12.95
CA GLN A 81 11.53 2.33 -12.04
C GLN A 81 11.15 1.33 -10.94
N ALA A 82 9.99 1.51 -10.31
CA ALA A 82 9.49 0.57 -9.30
C ALA A 82 9.25 -0.83 -9.88
N PHE A 83 8.66 -0.90 -11.08
CA PHE A 83 8.44 -2.17 -11.77
C PHE A 83 9.74 -2.90 -12.09
N ALA A 84 10.74 -2.18 -12.60
CA ALA A 84 12.06 -2.75 -12.91
C ALA A 84 12.86 -3.16 -11.66
N ALA A 85 12.61 -2.52 -10.51
CA ALA A 85 13.28 -2.82 -9.25
C ALA A 85 12.54 -3.86 -8.39
N ALA A 86 11.35 -4.33 -8.82
CA ALA A 86 10.58 -5.33 -8.08
C ALA A 86 11.36 -6.64 -8.00
N ALA A 87 11.55 -7.15 -6.78
CA ALA A 87 12.33 -8.34 -6.48
C ALA A 87 11.77 -9.07 -5.25
N GLU A 88 12.22 -10.31 -5.03
CA GLU A 88 11.85 -11.08 -3.82
C GLU A 88 12.36 -10.42 -2.54
N GLU A 89 13.59 -9.88 -2.58
CA GLU A 89 14.16 -9.08 -1.51
C GLU A 89 13.91 -7.61 -1.80
N PHE A 90 13.22 -6.92 -0.91
CA PHE A 90 12.84 -5.53 -1.07
C PHE A 90 12.93 -4.75 0.25
N GLU A 91 13.03 -3.43 0.14
CA GLU A 91 13.06 -2.54 1.31
C GLU A 91 11.64 -2.37 1.88
N GLU A 92 11.55 -2.32 3.20
CA GLU A 92 10.34 -2.06 3.96
C GLU A 92 10.39 -0.69 4.67
N TRP A 93 9.34 -0.35 5.42
CA TRP A 93 9.16 0.85 6.24
C TRP A 93 8.94 2.12 5.41
N ASP A 94 9.90 3.03 5.42
CA ASP A 94 9.83 4.37 4.82
C ASP A 94 10.23 4.35 3.34
N VAL A 95 9.56 3.55 2.53
CA VAL A 95 9.90 3.33 1.13
C VAL A 95 8.66 3.40 0.24
N GLY A 96 8.82 3.92 -0.97
CA GLY A 96 7.77 3.97 -1.98
C GLY A 96 6.48 4.59 -1.46
N ALA A 97 5.37 3.88 -1.60
CA ALA A 97 4.05 4.31 -1.16
C ALA A 97 3.93 4.46 0.38
N GLY A 98 4.85 3.87 1.14
CA GLY A 98 4.90 3.99 2.61
C GLY A 98 5.56 5.27 3.12
N THR A 99 6.25 6.03 2.25
CA THR A 99 7.06 7.20 2.66
C THR A 99 6.23 8.28 3.36
N GLY A 100 5.01 8.53 2.93
CA GLY A 100 4.17 9.61 3.47
C GLY A 100 3.08 9.15 4.44
N THR A 101 3.05 7.87 4.84
CA THR A 101 1.97 7.31 5.66
C THR A 101 2.16 7.52 7.16
N ILE A 102 1.04 7.58 7.88
CA ILE A 102 0.96 7.70 9.34
C ILE A 102 0.10 6.54 9.86
N CYS A 103 0.58 5.84 10.87
CA CYS A 103 -0.13 4.74 11.50
C CYS A 103 -0.14 4.91 13.02
N TYR A 104 -1.30 4.88 13.65
CA TYR A 104 -1.48 5.13 15.09
C TYR A 104 -0.84 6.44 15.58
N GLY A 105 -0.89 7.51 14.74
CA GLY A 105 -0.27 8.80 15.08
C GLY A 105 1.27 8.79 15.09
N MET A 106 1.87 7.77 14.51
CA MET A 106 3.31 7.60 14.30
C MET A 106 3.61 7.42 12.82
N LYS A 107 4.88 7.41 12.43
CA LYS A 107 5.27 7.12 11.04
C LYS A 107 4.75 5.72 10.65
N GLY A 108 3.95 5.65 9.58
CA GLY A 108 3.53 4.41 8.94
C GLY A 108 4.58 3.90 7.95
N GLY A 109 4.20 2.91 7.12
CA GLY A 109 5.13 2.37 6.13
C GLY A 109 4.62 1.13 5.43
N ILE A 110 5.54 0.48 4.72
CA ILE A 110 5.37 -0.83 4.12
C ILE A 110 5.89 -1.89 5.10
N GLY A 111 5.17 -2.98 5.22
CA GLY A 111 5.62 -4.16 5.96
C GLY A 111 5.13 -5.43 5.32
N SER A 112 5.85 -6.52 5.55
CA SER A 112 5.44 -7.84 5.08
C SER A 112 5.60 -8.91 6.16
N ALA A 113 4.88 -10.00 5.97
CA ALA A 113 5.03 -11.21 6.77
C ALA A 113 4.64 -12.43 5.93
N SER A 114 5.25 -13.56 6.25
CA SER A 114 4.87 -14.82 5.60
C SER A 114 4.76 -15.96 6.60
N ARG A 115 4.03 -16.99 6.23
CA ARG A 115 3.84 -18.20 7.01
C ARG A 115 3.76 -19.41 6.10
N VAL A 116 4.53 -20.44 6.41
CA VAL A 116 4.38 -21.75 5.79
C VAL A 116 3.30 -22.53 6.53
N ILE A 117 2.35 -23.08 5.78
CA ILE A 117 1.29 -23.94 6.28
C ILE A 117 1.30 -25.28 5.54
N CYS A 118 0.93 -26.36 6.23
CA CYS A 118 0.79 -27.67 5.62
C CYS A 118 -0.73 -27.98 5.46
N ILE A 119 -1.11 -28.36 4.24
CA ILE A 119 -2.45 -28.86 3.93
C ILE A 119 -2.32 -30.27 3.38
N GLY A 120 -2.62 -31.27 4.21
CA GLY A 120 -2.27 -32.66 3.91
C GLY A 120 -0.75 -32.83 3.86
N GLU A 121 -0.24 -33.37 2.75
CA GLU A 121 1.21 -33.59 2.53
C GLU A 121 1.89 -32.43 1.78
N LYS A 122 1.17 -31.35 1.47
CA LYS A 122 1.70 -30.21 0.70
C LYS A 122 1.94 -29.00 1.58
N GLU A 123 3.06 -28.33 1.37
CA GLU A 123 3.38 -27.04 1.98
C GLU A 123 2.96 -25.91 1.06
N TYR A 124 2.42 -24.85 1.67
CA TYR A 124 2.05 -23.62 1.01
C TYR A 124 2.60 -22.44 1.81
N THR A 125 3.09 -21.43 1.13
CA THR A 125 3.48 -20.17 1.77
C THR A 125 2.38 -19.14 1.55
N ILE A 126 1.88 -18.58 2.64
CA ILE A 126 0.99 -17.41 2.60
C ILE A 126 1.84 -16.19 2.91
N GLY A 127 1.84 -15.21 2.01
CA GLY A 127 2.54 -13.93 2.19
C GLY A 127 1.53 -12.79 2.28
N VAL A 128 1.82 -11.81 3.12
CA VAL A 128 1.03 -10.57 3.24
C VAL A 128 1.96 -9.38 3.12
N LEU A 129 1.62 -8.42 2.28
CA LEU A 129 2.24 -7.11 2.21
C LEU A 129 1.23 -6.05 2.62
N VAL A 130 1.64 -5.13 3.48
CA VAL A 130 0.76 -4.09 4.05
C VAL A 130 1.37 -2.71 3.83
N GLN A 131 0.56 -1.79 3.31
CA GLN A 131 0.79 -0.34 3.39
C GLN A 131 -0.12 0.21 4.49
N SER A 132 0.46 0.68 5.59
CA SER A 132 -0.29 1.12 6.77
C SER A 132 -0.42 2.64 6.83
N ASN A 133 -1.66 3.14 6.97
CA ASN A 133 -1.98 4.57 7.09
C ASN A 133 -3.29 4.74 7.87
N PHE A 134 -3.38 4.23 9.09
CA PHE A 134 -4.62 4.18 9.86
C PHE A 134 -4.38 4.20 11.37
N GLY A 135 -5.45 4.36 12.13
CA GLY A 135 -5.54 4.14 13.56
C GLY A 135 -5.19 5.37 14.41
N ALA A 136 -5.97 5.60 15.45
CA ALA A 136 -5.67 6.57 16.48
C ALA A 136 -4.68 5.98 17.48
N THR A 137 -3.83 6.82 18.09
CA THR A 137 -2.77 6.34 19.01
C THR A 137 -3.33 5.53 20.17
N GLU A 138 -4.47 5.93 20.72
CA GLU A 138 -5.15 5.25 21.83
C GLU A 138 -5.53 3.80 21.53
N ASP A 139 -5.83 3.49 20.26
CA ASP A 139 -6.27 2.16 19.82
C ASP A 139 -5.11 1.21 19.55
N PHE A 140 -3.86 1.67 19.71
CA PHE A 140 -2.70 0.84 19.37
C PHE A 140 -2.51 -0.30 20.36
N ILE A 141 -2.65 -1.52 19.82
CA ILE A 141 -2.42 -2.78 20.52
C ILE A 141 -1.17 -3.45 19.94
N LEU A 142 -0.22 -3.82 20.79
CA LEU A 142 0.99 -4.55 20.40
C LEU A 142 1.06 -5.87 21.20
N ASN A 143 1.10 -6.99 20.51
CA ASN A 143 1.13 -8.33 21.11
C ASN A 143 0.03 -8.57 22.17
N GLY A 144 -1.16 -8.00 21.95
CA GLY A 144 -2.30 -8.12 22.85
C GLY A 144 -2.31 -7.10 24.01
N GLU A 145 -1.30 -6.26 24.13
CA GLU A 145 -1.24 -5.18 25.13
C GLU A 145 -1.67 -3.83 24.53
N ALA A 146 -2.53 -3.09 25.23
CA ALA A 146 -2.88 -1.72 24.89
C ALA A 146 -1.71 -0.78 25.23
N VAL A 147 -0.85 -0.53 24.25
CA VAL A 147 0.31 0.36 24.42
C VAL A 147 0.00 1.82 24.07
N GLY A 148 -1.08 2.05 23.34
CA GLY A 148 -1.52 3.39 22.91
C GLY A 148 -1.66 4.39 24.06
N PRO A 149 -2.38 4.08 25.15
CA PRO A 149 -2.50 4.97 26.31
C PRO A 149 -1.15 5.34 26.92
N LYS A 150 -0.22 4.40 27.04
CA LYS A 150 1.15 4.64 27.55
C LYS A 150 1.94 5.60 26.67
N ILE A 151 1.76 5.49 25.33
CA ILE A 151 2.37 6.41 24.36
C ILE A 151 1.81 7.83 24.53
N LEU A 152 0.50 7.96 24.73
CA LEU A 152 -0.14 9.26 24.94
C LEU A 152 0.34 9.92 26.25
N GLU A 153 0.41 9.20 27.34
CA GLU A 153 0.99 9.66 28.61
C GLU A 153 2.42 10.19 28.42
N TRP A 154 3.27 9.40 27.76
CA TRP A 154 4.65 9.79 27.49
C TRP A 154 4.76 11.04 26.59
N LYS A 155 3.89 11.19 25.58
CA LYS A 155 3.82 12.40 24.73
C LYS A 155 3.37 13.62 25.53
N GLN A 156 2.41 13.47 26.45
CA GLN A 156 1.94 14.55 27.33
C GLN A 156 3.05 15.04 28.27
N GLU A 157 3.80 14.13 28.88
CA GLU A 157 4.95 14.44 29.75
C GLU A 157 6.02 15.24 29.01
N LYS A 158 6.20 14.99 27.70
CA LYS A 158 7.20 15.68 26.85
C LYS A 158 6.70 16.98 26.23
N ASN A 159 5.45 17.43 26.49
CA ASN A 159 4.82 18.58 25.83
C ASN A 159 4.75 18.48 24.30
N ASP A 160 4.79 17.27 23.74
CA ASP A 160 4.73 16.99 22.29
C ASP A 160 3.27 16.84 21.82
N MET A 161 2.36 17.73 22.26
CA MET A 161 0.95 17.70 21.86
C MET A 161 0.76 18.31 20.49
N ALA A 162 0.86 17.52 19.42
CA ALA A 162 0.13 17.80 18.20
C ALA A 162 -1.33 17.35 18.37
N ALA A 163 -2.28 18.22 18.04
CA ALA A 163 -3.71 17.93 18.18
C ALA A 163 -4.07 16.62 17.43
N SER A 164 -4.80 15.73 18.10
CA SER A 164 -5.39 14.54 17.47
C SER A 164 -6.56 14.97 16.60
N GLU A 165 -6.41 15.00 15.28
CA GLU A 165 -7.54 15.05 14.37
C GLU A 165 -8.15 13.65 14.24
N GLU A 166 -9.49 13.56 14.05
CA GLU A 166 -10.19 12.31 13.73
C GLU A 166 -9.47 11.56 12.60
N ASP A 167 -9.00 10.37 12.88
CA ASP A 167 -8.28 9.55 11.90
C ASP A 167 -9.27 8.81 11.00
N LYS A 168 -9.36 9.28 9.75
CA LYS A 168 -10.04 8.57 8.65
C LYS A 168 -8.98 7.83 7.85
N GLY A 169 -8.36 6.84 8.47
CA GLY A 169 -7.25 6.11 7.92
C GLY A 169 -7.60 5.22 6.73
N SER A 170 -6.58 4.74 6.06
CA SER A 170 -6.62 3.75 4.99
C SER A 170 -5.54 2.70 5.19
N ILE A 171 -5.87 1.46 4.84
CA ILE A 171 -4.92 0.35 4.82
C ILE A 171 -5.06 -0.40 3.51
N MET A 172 -3.93 -0.72 2.88
CA MET A 172 -3.87 -1.68 1.79
C MET A 172 -3.19 -2.95 2.27
N SER A 173 -3.86 -4.07 2.10
CA SER A 173 -3.33 -5.39 2.41
C SER A 173 -3.48 -6.28 1.18
N ILE A 174 -2.39 -6.91 0.79
CA ILE A 174 -2.30 -7.84 -0.34
C ILE A 174 -1.91 -9.19 0.25
N LEU A 175 -2.75 -10.19 0.02
CA LEU A 175 -2.58 -11.55 0.48
C LEU A 175 -2.22 -12.47 -0.69
#